data_dd530dfe2b90ce9da8a90f8ac98b73b8
#
_entry.id   dd530dfe2b90ce9da8a90f8ac98b73b8
#
_cell.length_a   1.000
_cell.length_b   1.000
_cell.length_c   1.000
_cell.angle_alpha   90.00
_cell.angle_beta   90.00
_cell.angle_gamma   90.00
#
_symmetry.space_group_name_H-M   'P 1'
#
loop_
_entity.id
_entity.type
_entity.pdbx_description
1 polymer ?
#
loop_
_entity_poly.entity_id
_entity_poly.type
_entity_poly.pdbx_seq_one_letter_code
_entity_poly.pdbx_strand_id
1 'polypeptide(L)'
;MTVSSMSSQVKGGSLPWSGLLALSCAAFTAVMTELLPAGLLPAMAPPLGVAESRIGFLVTAYAAASFLAAVPVTAALRGLPRRPVLCGALLGFAVSDALVAVSSSYPLTFAARLLAGAMGGTLWAMLVGYAARLVPAERRGRAIAIVLAGITLALSLGVPAGTALAGAVGWRAAFAALAALAMLLVGWIRLRVPGFPGEPAHARVPLTRVARRPGIRPVLSVTLFVLLGHQVMYTYVAPFAAHVGYARTGLLLAVFGTATVAGIWVTGVLIDRLLRSTLLAALALFAGVLCALGLGARAHPLLVGAVALWGVAFGGAPTLIQTALVDASGQAEADVATSLQTTVYNAGIAAGSLTGGVALDGLGAGALPWTALGPAVLALATVAAGHRYAFPALRHPGAPEANAQAEAVLEAQA
;
A
#
# COMPACT_ATOMS: atom_id res chain seq x y z
N MET A 1 14.81 -0.75 -42.89
CA MET A 1 15.10 0.38 -41.98
C MET A 1 15.54 -0.21 -40.67
N THR A 2 16.80 -0.03 -40.35
CA THR A 2 17.59 -0.81 -39.40
C THR A 2 17.33 -0.39 -37.94
N VAL A 3 17.28 -1.36 -37.04
CA VAL A 3 17.10 -1.24 -35.57
C VAL A 3 18.15 -0.33 -34.89
N SER A 4 19.19 0.07 -35.65
CA SER A 4 20.30 0.90 -35.17
C SER A 4 19.98 2.39 -34.95
N SER A 5 18.85 2.91 -35.47
CA SER A 5 18.53 4.35 -35.38
C SER A 5 17.70 4.75 -34.16
N MET A 6 17.20 3.78 -33.35
CA MET A 6 16.42 4.08 -32.13
C MET A 6 17.27 4.17 -30.86
N SER A 7 18.53 3.73 -30.88
CA SER A 7 19.40 3.71 -29.68
C SER A 7 20.19 4.99 -29.41
N SER A 8 20.15 5.98 -30.33
CA SER A 8 21.00 7.17 -30.23
C SER A 8 20.37 8.40 -29.57
N GLN A 9 19.09 8.36 -29.17
CA GLN A 9 18.41 9.54 -28.58
C GLN A 9 18.28 9.57 -27.04
N VAL A 10 18.86 8.60 -26.31
CA VAL A 10 18.69 8.53 -24.85
C VAL A 10 19.95 8.94 -24.04
N LYS A 11 20.95 9.52 -24.68
CA LYS A 11 22.12 10.07 -23.96
C LYS A 11 21.83 11.52 -23.55
N GLY A 12 21.44 11.75 -22.29
CA GLY A 12 21.40 13.08 -21.68
C GLY A 12 20.01 13.69 -21.43
N GLY A 13 18.90 13.01 -21.73
CA GLY A 13 17.55 13.54 -21.61
C GLY A 13 17.10 13.76 -20.16
N SER A 14 16.34 14.85 -19.91
CA SER A 14 15.59 15.09 -18.68
C SER A 14 14.64 13.92 -18.39
N LEU A 15 14.32 13.70 -17.09
CA LEU A 15 13.31 12.70 -16.70
C LEU A 15 11.99 12.93 -17.44
N PRO A 16 11.27 11.89 -17.87
CA PRO A 16 9.96 12.02 -18.51
C PRO A 16 8.89 12.38 -17.48
N TRP A 17 8.97 13.60 -16.94
CA TRP A 17 8.15 14.08 -15.82
C TRP A 17 6.66 13.88 -16.06
N SER A 18 6.17 14.16 -17.27
CA SER A 18 4.74 14.01 -17.58
C SER A 18 4.27 12.58 -17.40
N GLY A 19 5.04 11.58 -17.85
CA GLY A 19 4.72 10.17 -17.66
C GLY A 19 4.82 9.72 -16.20
N LEU A 20 5.88 10.12 -15.50
CA LEU A 20 6.09 9.77 -14.09
C LEU A 20 5.02 10.39 -13.18
N LEU A 21 4.65 11.65 -13.41
CA LEU A 21 3.58 12.32 -12.66
C LEU A 21 2.22 11.69 -12.94
N ALA A 22 1.92 11.31 -14.20
CA ALA A 22 0.68 10.60 -14.51
C ALA A 22 0.59 9.26 -13.75
N LEU A 23 1.70 8.50 -13.67
CA LEU A 23 1.74 7.26 -12.89
C LEU A 23 1.67 7.51 -11.37
N SER A 24 2.28 8.59 -10.87
CA SER A 24 2.17 9.02 -9.47
C SER A 24 0.72 9.37 -9.11
N CYS A 25 0.03 10.11 -9.98
CA CYS A 25 -1.40 10.40 -9.80
C CYS A 25 -2.26 9.12 -9.91
N ALA A 26 -1.86 8.14 -10.72
CA ALA A 26 -2.55 6.84 -10.74
C ALA A 26 -2.38 6.07 -9.41
N ALA A 27 -1.17 6.08 -8.81
CA ALA A 27 -0.93 5.53 -7.48
C ALA A 27 -1.76 6.26 -6.41
N PHE A 28 -1.79 7.60 -6.45
CA PHE A 28 -2.64 8.43 -5.60
C PHE A 28 -4.12 8.03 -5.71
N THR A 29 -4.64 7.93 -6.93
CA THR A 29 -6.04 7.57 -7.17
C THR A 29 -6.36 6.18 -6.63
N ALA A 30 -5.47 5.20 -6.82
CA ALA A 30 -5.66 3.85 -6.31
C ALA A 30 -5.79 3.82 -4.78
N VAL A 31 -4.87 4.50 -4.07
CA VAL A 31 -4.91 4.58 -2.60
C VAL A 31 -6.14 5.35 -2.11
N MET A 32 -6.50 6.44 -2.80
CA MET A 32 -7.70 7.20 -2.47
C MET A 32 -8.97 6.35 -2.63
N THR A 33 -9.12 5.69 -3.79
CA THR A 33 -10.24 4.78 -4.03
C THR A 33 -10.30 3.68 -2.98
N GLU A 34 -9.16 3.13 -2.54
CA GLU A 34 -9.09 2.09 -1.51
C GLU A 34 -9.53 2.58 -0.14
N LEU A 35 -8.93 3.68 0.35
CA LEU A 35 -8.99 4.08 1.77
C LEU A 35 -10.01 5.17 2.07
N LEU A 36 -10.55 5.87 1.08
CA LEU A 36 -11.51 6.95 1.31
C LEU A 36 -12.73 6.53 2.14
N PRO A 37 -13.33 5.32 1.96
CA PRO A 37 -14.43 4.87 2.81
C PRO A 37 -14.08 4.85 4.31
N ALA A 38 -12.83 4.54 4.69
CA ALA A 38 -12.39 4.52 6.08
C ALA A 38 -12.54 5.89 6.77
N GLY A 39 -12.32 6.99 6.02
CA GLY A 39 -12.54 8.35 6.52
C GLY A 39 -14.00 8.80 6.52
N LEU A 40 -14.91 8.04 5.89
CA LEU A 40 -16.28 8.45 5.60
C LEU A 40 -17.35 7.56 6.24
N LEU A 41 -16.98 6.63 7.14
CA LEU A 41 -17.93 5.67 7.75
C LEU A 41 -19.20 6.35 8.29
N PRO A 42 -19.11 7.39 9.16
CA PRO A 42 -20.29 8.02 9.71
C PRO A 42 -21.16 8.76 8.68
N ALA A 43 -20.54 9.24 7.58
CA ALA A 43 -21.25 9.97 6.53
C ALA A 43 -21.95 9.03 5.53
N MET A 44 -21.43 7.80 5.34
CA MET A 44 -21.94 6.82 4.38
C MET A 44 -22.99 5.88 4.99
N ALA A 45 -22.86 5.54 6.28
CA ALA A 45 -23.68 4.52 6.93
C ALA A 45 -25.18 4.86 6.95
N PRO A 46 -25.64 6.05 7.41
CA PRO A 46 -27.06 6.38 7.47
C PRO A 46 -27.73 6.42 6.08
N PRO A 47 -27.18 7.09 5.04
CA PRO A 47 -27.81 7.11 3.72
C PRO A 47 -27.88 5.76 3.01
N LEU A 48 -27.03 4.79 3.38
CA LEU A 48 -27.04 3.44 2.84
C LEU A 48 -27.82 2.45 3.72
N GLY A 49 -28.36 2.90 4.86
CA GLY A 49 -29.19 2.10 5.77
C GLY A 49 -28.43 0.96 6.45
N VAL A 50 -27.14 1.15 6.76
CA VAL A 50 -26.27 0.11 7.32
C VAL A 50 -25.46 0.63 8.50
N ALA A 51 -24.89 -0.30 9.30
CA ALA A 51 -23.96 0.05 10.37
C ALA A 51 -22.60 0.51 9.79
N GLU A 52 -21.81 1.25 10.57
CA GLU A 52 -20.49 1.73 10.18
C GLU A 52 -19.51 0.59 9.87
N SER A 53 -19.61 -0.55 10.56
CA SER A 53 -18.86 -1.76 10.27
C SER A 53 -19.06 -2.25 8.83
N ARG A 54 -20.30 -2.17 8.33
CA ARG A 54 -20.62 -2.52 6.94
C ARG A 54 -19.91 -1.59 5.96
N ILE A 55 -19.76 -0.29 6.27
CA ILE A 55 -18.96 0.62 5.44
C ILE A 55 -17.48 0.23 5.50
N GLY A 56 -16.95 -0.17 6.67
CA GLY A 56 -15.60 -0.72 6.78
C GLY A 56 -15.39 -1.97 5.92
N PHE A 57 -16.40 -2.83 5.75
CA PHE A 57 -16.33 -3.98 4.84
C PHE A 57 -16.22 -3.61 3.36
N LEU A 58 -16.47 -2.36 2.98
CA LEU A 58 -16.16 -1.87 1.62
C LEU A 58 -14.64 -1.80 1.38
N VAL A 59 -13.85 -1.53 2.43
CA VAL A 59 -12.37 -1.62 2.37
C VAL A 59 -11.95 -3.08 2.28
N THR A 60 -12.57 -3.96 3.09
CA THR A 60 -12.36 -5.42 3.00
C THR A 60 -12.65 -5.94 1.59
N ALA A 61 -13.79 -5.53 0.99
CA ALA A 61 -14.20 -5.96 -0.35
C ALA A 61 -13.16 -5.56 -1.42
N TYR A 62 -12.67 -4.31 -1.37
CA TYR A 62 -11.62 -3.84 -2.26
C TYR A 62 -10.34 -4.66 -2.09
N ALA A 63 -9.83 -4.78 -0.87
CA ALA A 63 -8.57 -5.46 -0.60
C ALA A 63 -8.65 -6.97 -0.90
N ALA A 64 -9.77 -7.63 -0.57
CA ALA A 64 -10.00 -9.03 -0.91
C ALA A 64 -10.07 -9.26 -2.42
N ALA A 65 -10.78 -8.40 -3.15
CA ALA A 65 -10.82 -8.47 -4.61
C ALA A 65 -9.45 -8.19 -5.25
N SER A 66 -8.69 -7.24 -4.70
CA SER A 66 -7.32 -6.95 -5.14
C SER A 66 -6.40 -8.16 -4.91
N PHE A 67 -6.48 -8.78 -3.72
CA PHE A 67 -5.74 -10.01 -3.39
C PHE A 67 -6.10 -11.17 -4.33
N LEU A 68 -7.38 -11.45 -4.51
CA LEU A 68 -7.84 -12.57 -5.33
C LEU A 68 -7.60 -12.36 -6.82
N ALA A 69 -7.68 -11.11 -7.30
CA ALA A 69 -7.50 -10.76 -8.71
C ALA A 69 -6.02 -10.59 -9.08
N ALA A 70 -5.13 -10.28 -8.14
CA ALA A 70 -3.73 -9.95 -8.42
C ALA A 70 -3.01 -10.99 -9.26
N VAL A 71 -3.17 -12.27 -8.97
CA VAL A 71 -2.51 -13.35 -9.71
C VAL A 71 -3.26 -13.70 -11.01
N PRO A 72 -4.56 -14.06 -11.00
CA PRO A 72 -5.24 -14.52 -12.22
C PRO A 72 -5.41 -13.41 -13.26
N VAL A 73 -5.80 -12.19 -12.84
CA VAL A 73 -5.98 -11.07 -13.78
C VAL A 73 -4.65 -10.63 -14.36
N THR A 74 -3.59 -10.51 -13.54
CA THR A 74 -2.25 -10.20 -14.04
C THR A 74 -1.76 -11.27 -15.01
N ALA A 75 -1.99 -12.56 -14.73
CA ALA A 75 -1.60 -13.65 -15.61
C ALA A 75 -2.34 -13.59 -16.96
N ALA A 76 -3.64 -13.29 -16.94
CA ALA A 76 -4.46 -13.16 -18.15
C ALA A 76 -4.06 -11.95 -19.00
N LEU A 77 -3.68 -10.84 -18.36
CA LEU A 77 -3.38 -9.58 -19.05
C LEU A 77 -1.89 -9.41 -19.41
N ARG A 78 -0.99 -10.31 -18.99
CA ARG A 78 0.47 -10.20 -19.24
C ARG A 78 0.85 -10.09 -20.71
N GLY A 79 0.14 -10.80 -21.60
CA GLY A 79 0.38 -10.76 -23.04
C GLY A 79 -0.11 -9.49 -23.74
N LEU A 80 -0.94 -8.68 -23.08
CA LEU A 80 -1.53 -7.48 -23.66
C LEU A 80 -0.58 -6.27 -23.56
N PRO A 81 -0.68 -5.32 -24.52
CA PRO A 81 0.07 -4.07 -24.44
C PRO A 81 -0.22 -3.34 -23.12
N ARG A 82 0.82 -2.83 -22.47
CA ARG A 82 0.76 -2.30 -21.11
C ARG A 82 -0.12 -1.05 -20.96
N ARG A 83 -0.09 -0.12 -21.94
CA ARG A 83 -0.85 1.12 -21.88
C ARG A 83 -2.36 0.90 -21.90
N PRO A 84 -2.95 0.09 -22.82
CA PRO A 84 -4.36 -0.26 -22.76
C PRO A 84 -4.80 -0.90 -21.44
N VAL A 85 -4.00 -1.80 -20.87
CA VAL A 85 -4.31 -2.44 -19.59
C VAL A 85 -4.32 -1.40 -18.45
N LEU A 86 -3.34 -0.50 -18.40
CA LEU A 86 -3.29 0.60 -17.43
C LEU A 86 -4.51 1.53 -17.56
N CYS A 87 -4.87 1.93 -18.79
CA CYS A 87 -6.07 2.72 -19.05
C CYS A 87 -7.35 1.97 -18.66
N GLY A 88 -7.41 0.67 -18.90
CA GLY A 88 -8.54 -0.19 -18.50
C GLY A 88 -8.72 -0.26 -16.98
N ALA A 89 -7.64 -0.38 -16.23
CA ALA A 89 -7.68 -0.36 -14.77
C ALA A 89 -8.21 0.99 -14.23
N LEU A 90 -7.73 2.11 -14.78
CA LEU A 90 -8.22 3.46 -14.42
C LEU A 90 -9.66 3.70 -14.84
N LEU A 91 -10.10 3.19 -16.00
CA LEU A 91 -11.51 3.22 -16.40
C LEU A 91 -12.37 2.41 -15.42
N GLY A 92 -11.89 1.26 -14.96
CA GLY A 92 -12.55 0.48 -13.92
C GLY A 92 -12.70 1.25 -12.63
N PHE A 93 -11.68 2.02 -12.20
CA PHE A 93 -11.82 2.94 -11.07
C PHE A 93 -12.85 4.04 -11.33
N ALA A 94 -12.81 4.68 -12.50
CA ALA A 94 -13.76 5.72 -12.84
C ALA A 94 -15.21 5.21 -12.77
N VAL A 95 -15.48 4.04 -13.36
CA VAL A 95 -16.80 3.38 -13.32
C VAL A 95 -17.19 3.03 -11.88
N SER A 96 -16.28 2.40 -11.13
CA SER A 96 -16.53 2.01 -9.75
C SER A 96 -16.85 3.21 -8.85
N ASP A 97 -16.00 4.24 -8.87
CA ASP A 97 -16.20 5.44 -8.05
C ASP A 97 -17.44 6.23 -8.48
N ALA A 98 -17.76 6.27 -9.79
CA ALA A 98 -19.01 6.85 -10.27
C ALA A 98 -20.23 6.07 -9.76
N LEU A 99 -20.20 4.73 -9.80
CA LEU A 99 -21.26 3.89 -9.25
C LEU A 99 -21.45 4.14 -7.75
N VAL A 100 -20.36 4.24 -6.99
CA VAL A 100 -20.43 4.58 -5.55
C VAL A 100 -21.04 5.98 -5.35
N ALA A 101 -20.65 6.96 -6.16
CA ALA A 101 -21.14 8.34 -6.05
C ALA A 101 -22.66 8.45 -6.26
N VAL A 102 -23.25 7.67 -7.17
CA VAL A 102 -24.69 7.73 -7.47
C VAL A 102 -25.51 6.68 -6.71
N SER A 103 -24.88 5.70 -6.09
CA SER A 103 -25.58 4.60 -5.42
C SER A 103 -26.32 5.05 -4.17
N SER A 104 -27.54 4.53 -4.01
CA SER A 104 -28.31 4.55 -2.76
C SER A 104 -28.43 3.17 -2.11
N SER A 105 -27.76 2.16 -2.69
CA SER A 105 -27.85 0.75 -2.29
C SER A 105 -26.48 0.23 -1.83
N TYR A 106 -26.41 -0.35 -0.62
CA TYR A 106 -25.19 -0.97 -0.11
C TYR A 106 -24.70 -2.13 -0.99
N PRO A 107 -25.53 -3.09 -1.47
CA PRO A 107 -25.08 -4.16 -2.35
C PRO A 107 -24.44 -3.66 -3.66
N LEU A 108 -24.99 -2.60 -4.28
CA LEU A 108 -24.39 -2.01 -5.47
C LEU A 108 -23.05 -1.35 -5.15
N THR A 109 -22.98 -0.60 -4.05
CA THR A 109 -21.73 -0.02 -3.56
C THR A 109 -20.69 -1.10 -3.29
N PHE A 110 -21.07 -2.21 -2.66
CA PHE A 110 -20.18 -3.35 -2.39
C PHE A 110 -19.66 -3.99 -3.67
N ALA A 111 -20.53 -4.23 -4.67
CA ALA A 111 -20.14 -4.75 -5.98
C ALA A 111 -19.17 -3.81 -6.72
N ALA A 112 -19.42 -2.51 -6.66
CA ALA A 112 -18.51 -1.49 -7.19
C ALA A 112 -17.13 -1.56 -6.51
N ARG A 113 -17.05 -1.80 -5.21
CA ARG A 113 -15.80 -1.95 -4.48
C ARG A 113 -15.02 -3.20 -4.87
N LEU A 114 -15.71 -4.32 -5.15
CA LEU A 114 -15.08 -5.53 -5.71
C LEU A 114 -14.45 -5.25 -7.08
N LEU A 115 -15.17 -4.52 -7.96
CA LEU A 115 -14.63 -4.09 -9.25
C LEU A 115 -13.39 -3.21 -9.07
N ALA A 116 -13.47 -2.19 -8.20
CA ALA A 116 -12.33 -1.32 -7.90
C ALA A 116 -11.12 -2.11 -7.39
N GLY A 117 -11.34 -3.06 -6.49
CA GLY A 117 -10.27 -3.91 -5.96
C GLY A 117 -9.58 -4.75 -7.04
N ALA A 118 -10.35 -5.39 -7.93
CA ALA A 118 -9.79 -6.13 -9.05
C ALA A 118 -8.94 -5.25 -9.98
N MET A 119 -9.38 -4.02 -10.23
CA MET A 119 -8.62 -3.03 -11.01
C MET A 119 -7.39 -2.54 -10.25
N GLY A 120 -7.49 -2.39 -8.92
CA GLY A 120 -6.39 -2.02 -8.04
C GLY A 120 -5.25 -3.04 -8.07
N GLY A 121 -5.56 -4.32 -7.92
CA GLY A 121 -4.59 -5.40 -8.04
C GLY A 121 -3.86 -5.40 -9.39
N THR A 122 -4.60 -5.14 -10.48
CA THR A 122 -4.03 -5.02 -11.83
C THR A 122 -3.11 -3.81 -11.96
N LEU A 123 -3.52 -2.65 -11.43
CA LEU A 123 -2.73 -1.42 -11.48
C LEU A 123 -1.40 -1.59 -10.73
N TRP A 124 -1.46 -2.07 -9.48
CA TRP A 124 -0.27 -2.25 -8.65
C TRP A 124 0.74 -3.22 -9.26
N ALA A 125 0.26 -4.29 -9.89
CA ALA A 125 1.13 -5.27 -10.55
C ALA A 125 1.97 -4.70 -11.70
N MET A 126 1.56 -3.56 -12.28
CA MET A 126 2.26 -2.97 -13.45
C MET A 126 2.94 -1.63 -13.15
N LEU A 127 2.56 -0.93 -12.09
CA LEU A 127 2.93 0.47 -11.89
C LEU A 127 4.45 0.67 -11.75
N VAL A 128 5.11 -0.14 -10.91
CA VAL A 128 6.55 -0.11 -10.69
C VAL A 128 7.33 -0.50 -11.96
N GLY A 129 6.90 -1.60 -12.62
CA GLY A 129 7.50 -2.05 -13.87
C GLY A 129 7.33 -1.03 -15.00
N TYR A 130 6.22 -0.30 -15.02
CA TYR A 130 6.00 0.77 -15.98
C TYR A 130 6.95 1.95 -15.74
N ALA A 131 7.08 2.41 -14.49
CA ALA A 131 8.01 3.46 -14.10
C ALA A 131 9.46 3.13 -14.49
N ALA A 132 9.89 1.88 -14.23
CA ALA A 132 11.22 1.40 -14.55
C ALA A 132 11.52 1.39 -16.07
N ARG A 133 10.49 1.16 -16.91
CA ARG A 133 10.65 1.16 -18.39
C ARG A 133 10.66 2.56 -19.01
N LEU A 134 10.26 3.59 -18.28
CA LEU A 134 10.26 4.98 -18.78
C LEU A 134 11.66 5.61 -18.78
N VAL A 135 12.62 5.02 -18.07
CA VAL A 135 13.95 5.60 -17.84
C VAL A 135 15.07 4.57 -18.01
N PRO A 136 16.32 4.99 -18.28
CA PRO A 136 17.51 4.13 -18.26
C PRO A 136 17.72 3.49 -16.87
N ALA A 137 18.51 2.40 -16.83
CA ALA A 137 18.72 1.57 -15.64
C ALA A 137 19.19 2.40 -14.42
N GLU A 138 20.08 3.37 -14.63
CA GLU A 138 20.70 4.21 -13.60
C GLU A 138 19.69 5.14 -12.90
N ARG A 139 18.53 5.38 -13.53
CA ARG A 139 17.47 6.29 -13.02
C ARG A 139 16.21 5.58 -12.55
N ARG A 140 16.16 4.25 -12.61
CA ARG A 140 14.97 3.46 -12.26
C ARG A 140 14.50 3.70 -10.82
N GLY A 141 15.43 3.70 -9.86
CA GLY A 141 15.10 3.96 -8.46
C GLY A 141 14.40 5.31 -8.26
N ARG A 142 14.93 6.37 -8.92
CA ARG A 142 14.32 7.70 -8.85
C ARG A 142 12.94 7.75 -9.51
N ALA A 143 12.76 7.09 -10.64
CA ALA A 143 11.46 7.02 -11.32
C ALA A 143 10.42 6.30 -10.47
N ILE A 144 10.78 5.17 -9.87
CA ILE A 144 9.91 4.41 -8.95
C ILE A 144 9.56 5.26 -7.72
N ALA A 145 10.53 5.95 -7.12
CA ALA A 145 10.29 6.84 -5.98
C ALA A 145 9.29 7.96 -6.31
N ILE A 146 9.40 8.59 -7.49
CA ILE A 146 8.44 9.62 -7.93
C ILE A 146 7.04 9.05 -8.07
N VAL A 147 6.89 7.86 -8.65
CA VAL A 147 5.59 7.21 -8.81
C VAL A 147 4.99 6.82 -7.47
N LEU A 148 5.79 6.24 -6.56
CA LEU A 148 5.32 5.83 -5.23
C LEU A 148 5.07 7.03 -4.29
N ALA A 149 5.61 8.22 -4.57
CA ALA A 149 5.27 9.44 -3.84
C ALA A 149 3.76 9.76 -3.90
N GLY A 150 3.04 9.28 -4.93
CA GLY A 150 1.59 9.34 -5.00
C GLY A 150 0.88 8.69 -3.81
N ILE A 151 1.43 7.59 -3.27
CA ILE A 151 0.91 6.93 -2.05
C ILE A 151 1.00 7.88 -0.86
N THR A 152 2.18 8.48 -0.66
CA THR A 152 2.41 9.41 0.45
C THR A 152 1.50 10.63 0.36
N LEU A 153 1.33 11.19 -0.84
CA LEU A 153 0.40 12.30 -1.08
C LEU A 153 -1.05 11.91 -0.82
N ALA A 154 -1.47 10.69 -1.19
CA ALA A 154 -2.81 10.20 -0.90
C ALA A 154 -3.08 10.11 0.61
N LEU A 155 -2.15 9.51 1.36
CA LEU A 155 -2.30 9.32 2.80
C LEU A 155 -2.19 10.65 3.57
N SER A 156 -1.26 11.54 3.19
CA SER A 156 -1.00 12.79 3.93
C SER A 156 -1.96 13.91 3.60
N LEU A 157 -2.37 14.04 2.35
CA LEU A 157 -3.22 15.13 1.86
C LEU A 157 -4.55 14.64 1.30
N GLY A 158 -4.53 13.54 0.53
CA GLY A 158 -5.70 13.05 -0.18
C GLY A 158 -6.83 12.64 0.75
N VAL A 159 -6.58 11.72 1.68
CA VAL A 159 -7.62 11.22 2.60
C VAL A 159 -8.18 12.34 3.48
N PRO A 160 -7.36 13.20 4.12
CA PRO A 160 -7.88 14.38 4.84
C PRO A 160 -8.70 15.33 3.96
N ALA A 161 -8.23 15.65 2.75
CA ALA A 161 -8.95 16.52 1.82
C ALA A 161 -10.26 15.89 1.34
N GLY A 162 -10.27 14.59 1.04
CA GLY A 162 -11.47 13.85 0.67
C GLY A 162 -12.50 13.82 1.80
N THR A 163 -12.05 13.66 3.05
CA THR A 163 -12.91 13.71 4.24
C THR A 163 -13.46 15.13 4.45
N ALA A 164 -12.66 16.17 4.27
CA ALA A 164 -13.08 17.56 4.36
C ALA A 164 -14.10 17.92 3.25
N LEU A 165 -13.85 17.49 2.01
CA LEU A 165 -14.77 17.65 0.88
C LEU A 165 -16.11 16.97 1.17
N ALA A 166 -16.08 15.76 1.69
CA ALA A 166 -17.28 15.02 2.07
C ALA A 166 -18.08 15.73 3.18
N GLY A 167 -17.40 16.37 4.14
CA GLY A 167 -18.03 17.17 5.16
C GLY A 167 -18.68 18.45 4.63
N ALA A 168 -18.13 19.05 3.58
CA ALA A 168 -18.62 20.30 3.00
C ALA A 168 -19.78 20.09 1.99
N VAL A 169 -19.66 19.08 1.10
CA VAL A 169 -20.60 18.90 -0.04
C VAL A 169 -21.14 17.47 -0.15
N GLY A 170 -20.88 16.64 0.84
CA GLY A 170 -21.34 15.25 0.92
C GLY A 170 -20.32 14.23 0.35
N TRP A 171 -20.37 13.01 0.90
CA TRP A 171 -19.43 11.94 0.54
C TRP A 171 -19.50 11.50 -0.93
N ARG A 172 -20.67 11.66 -1.56
CA ARG A 172 -20.85 11.36 -2.98
C ARG A 172 -19.98 12.23 -3.88
N ALA A 173 -19.79 13.49 -3.54
CA ALA A 173 -18.93 14.41 -4.28
C ALA A 173 -17.45 13.99 -4.25
N ALA A 174 -16.99 13.40 -3.14
CA ALA A 174 -15.61 12.90 -3.05
C ALA A 174 -15.39 11.72 -4.01
N PHE A 175 -16.32 10.77 -4.11
CA PHE A 175 -16.24 9.68 -5.09
C PHE A 175 -16.40 10.17 -6.54
N ALA A 176 -17.30 11.13 -6.79
CA ALA A 176 -17.44 11.75 -8.11
C ALA A 176 -16.14 12.46 -8.55
N ALA A 177 -15.46 13.14 -7.64
CA ALA A 177 -14.15 13.75 -7.91
C ALA A 177 -13.09 12.71 -8.25
N LEU A 178 -13.06 11.55 -7.56
CA LEU A 178 -12.15 10.44 -7.89
C LEU A 178 -12.47 9.84 -9.25
N ALA A 179 -13.73 9.65 -9.57
CA ALA A 179 -14.16 9.17 -10.90
C ALA A 179 -13.70 10.12 -12.01
N ALA A 180 -13.89 11.43 -11.82
CA ALA A 180 -13.44 12.46 -12.76
C ALA A 180 -11.91 12.47 -12.88
N LEU A 181 -11.17 12.37 -11.77
CA LEU A 181 -9.71 12.29 -11.77
C LEU A 181 -9.22 11.06 -12.53
N ALA A 182 -9.84 9.89 -12.32
CA ALA A 182 -9.48 8.66 -13.04
C ALA A 182 -9.71 8.80 -14.55
N MET A 183 -10.80 9.43 -14.97
CA MET A 183 -11.08 9.73 -16.39
C MET A 183 -10.05 10.69 -16.99
N LEU A 184 -9.69 11.75 -16.28
CA LEU A 184 -8.66 12.70 -16.72
C LEU A 184 -7.30 12.00 -16.86
N LEU A 185 -6.97 11.08 -15.95
CA LEU A 185 -5.73 10.29 -16.00
C LEU A 185 -5.71 9.34 -17.21
N VAL A 186 -6.83 8.74 -17.59
CA VAL A 186 -6.91 7.93 -18.82
C VAL A 186 -6.53 8.78 -20.03
N GLY A 187 -7.07 10.00 -20.15
CA GLY A 187 -6.73 10.95 -21.21
C GLY A 187 -5.24 11.33 -21.18
N TRP A 188 -4.73 11.70 -20.00
CA TRP A 188 -3.32 12.07 -19.81
C TRP A 188 -2.37 10.94 -20.19
N ILE A 189 -2.63 9.71 -19.70
CA ILE A 189 -1.80 8.54 -20.01
C ILE A 189 -1.83 8.21 -21.50
N ARG A 190 -2.99 8.27 -22.16
CA ARG A 190 -3.11 8.05 -23.61
C ARG A 190 -2.27 9.03 -24.41
N LEU A 191 -2.22 10.30 -23.99
CA LEU A 191 -1.54 11.36 -24.71
C LEU A 191 -0.04 11.44 -24.43
N ARG A 192 0.42 11.10 -23.20
CA ARG A 192 1.77 11.42 -22.73
C ARG A 192 2.60 10.22 -22.30
N VAL A 193 2.01 9.04 -22.09
CA VAL A 193 2.73 7.85 -21.64
C VAL A 193 2.94 6.91 -22.83
N PRO A 194 4.19 6.53 -23.15
CA PRO A 194 4.49 5.62 -24.25
C PRO A 194 3.88 4.24 -24.00
N GLY A 195 3.47 3.55 -25.05
CA GLY A 195 3.02 2.17 -24.97
C GLY A 195 4.21 1.19 -24.90
N PHE A 196 4.07 0.14 -24.08
CA PHE A 196 5.01 -0.97 -24.05
C PHE A 196 4.30 -2.26 -24.43
N PRO A 197 5.01 -3.20 -25.12
CA PRO A 197 4.46 -4.52 -25.41
C PRO A 197 4.23 -5.33 -24.13
N GLY A 198 3.40 -6.35 -24.23
CA GLY A 198 3.22 -7.35 -23.17
C GLY A 198 4.48 -8.20 -22.95
N GLU A 199 4.48 -9.00 -21.89
CA GLU A 199 5.56 -9.92 -21.60
C GLU A 199 5.48 -11.21 -22.44
N PRO A 200 6.59 -11.66 -23.04
CA PRO A 200 6.63 -12.96 -23.69
C PRO A 200 6.47 -14.11 -22.69
N ALA A 201 5.89 -15.23 -23.12
CA ALA A 201 5.45 -16.35 -22.26
C ALA A 201 6.55 -17.10 -21.48
N HIS A 202 7.85 -16.86 -21.78
CA HIS A 202 8.97 -17.74 -21.40
C HIS A 202 9.73 -17.38 -20.11
N ALA A 203 9.38 -16.31 -19.39
CA ALA A 203 10.15 -15.83 -18.24
C ALA A 203 9.40 -16.02 -16.89
N ARG A 204 8.98 -17.25 -16.54
CA ARG A 204 8.19 -17.48 -15.32
C ARG A 204 9.00 -18.21 -14.23
N VAL A 205 9.42 -17.48 -13.17
CA VAL A 205 9.88 -18.11 -11.93
C VAL A 205 8.64 -18.51 -11.08
N PRO A 206 8.56 -19.78 -10.60
CA PRO A 206 7.43 -20.20 -9.74
C PRO A 206 7.44 -19.46 -8.41
N LEU A 207 6.31 -18.84 -8.05
CA LEU A 207 6.11 -18.14 -6.77
C LEU A 207 6.44 -19.02 -5.55
N THR A 208 6.14 -20.32 -5.64
CA THR A 208 6.37 -21.31 -4.58
C THR A 208 7.84 -21.50 -4.23
N ARG A 209 8.74 -21.35 -5.20
CA ARG A 209 10.19 -21.46 -4.99
C ARG A 209 10.68 -20.32 -4.11
N VAL A 210 10.30 -19.10 -4.42
CA VAL A 210 10.69 -17.89 -3.66
C VAL A 210 10.08 -17.92 -2.25
N ALA A 211 8.80 -18.29 -2.12
CA ALA A 211 8.12 -18.37 -0.83
C ALA A 211 8.74 -19.40 0.16
N ARG A 212 9.54 -20.37 -0.34
CA ARG A 212 10.24 -21.38 0.48
C ARG A 212 11.63 -20.95 0.93
N ARG A 213 12.17 -19.85 0.43
CA ARG A 213 13.50 -19.39 0.86
C ARG A 213 13.51 -19.01 2.35
N PRO A 214 14.60 -19.31 3.08
CA PRO A 214 14.81 -18.86 4.43
C PRO A 214 14.69 -17.32 4.51
N GLY A 215 13.96 -16.81 5.51
CA GLY A 215 13.75 -15.37 5.69
C GLY A 215 12.50 -14.81 5.01
N ILE A 216 12.03 -15.33 3.88
CA ILE A 216 10.85 -14.81 3.17
C ILE A 216 9.57 -14.94 4.02
N ARG A 217 9.32 -16.13 4.60
CA ARG A 217 8.11 -16.36 5.42
C ARG A 217 7.99 -15.43 6.62
N PRO A 218 9.03 -15.25 7.46
CA PRO A 218 8.97 -14.27 8.56
C PRO A 218 8.68 -12.85 8.08
N VAL A 219 9.29 -12.39 6.98
CA VAL A 219 9.05 -11.05 6.43
C VAL A 219 7.60 -10.91 5.95
N LEU A 220 7.05 -11.91 5.25
CA LEU A 220 5.65 -11.92 4.85
C LEU A 220 4.69 -11.97 6.04
N SER A 221 5.03 -12.71 7.11
CA SER A 221 4.25 -12.73 8.35
C SER A 221 4.24 -11.37 9.04
N VAL A 222 5.38 -10.67 9.10
CA VAL A 222 5.46 -9.29 9.62
C VAL A 222 4.61 -8.36 8.77
N THR A 223 4.68 -8.45 7.44
CA THR A 223 3.79 -7.69 6.53
C THR A 223 2.33 -7.91 6.89
N LEU A 224 1.90 -9.17 6.99
CA LEU A 224 0.52 -9.52 7.34
C LEU A 224 0.09 -8.91 8.67
N PHE A 225 0.85 -9.13 9.73
CA PHE A 225 0.49 -8.72 11.08
C PHE A 225 0.51 -7.20 11.26
N VAL A 226 1.49 -6.50 10.65
CA VAL A 226 1.55 -5.03 10.68
C VAL A 226 0.32 -4.44 10.01
N LEU A 227 -0.02 -4.93 8.83
CA LEU A 227 -1.18 -4.44 8.07
C LEU A 227 -2.49 -4.77 8.77
N LEU A 228 -2.61 -5.98 9.32
CA LEU A 228 -3.79 -6.39 10.07
C LEU A 228 -4.03 -5.45 11.26
N GLY A 229 -3.04 -5.27 12.14
CA GLY A 229 -3.16 -4.39 13.30
C GLY A 229 -3.39 -2.92 12.93
N HIS A 230 -2.66 -2.42 11.94
CA HIS A 230 -2.84 -1.07 11.41
C HIS A 230 -4.28 -0.86 10.90
N GLN A 231 -4.78 -1.79 10.10
CA GLN A 231 -6.05 -1.64 9.40
C GLN A 231 -7.26 -1.77 10.33
N VAL A 232 -7.16 -2.56 11.41
CA VAL A 232 -8.16 -2.57 12.49
C VAL A 232 -8.40 -1.16 13.02
N MET A 233 -7.34 -0.40 13.31
CA MET A 233 -7.47 0.97 13.83
C MET A 233 -7.76 1.99 12.76
N TYR A 234 -7.09 1.92 11.60
CA TYR A 234 -7.20 2.93 10.55
C TYR A 234 -8.59 2.96 9.91
N THR A 235 -9.16 1.80 9.59
CA THR A 235 -10.50 1.71 9.00
C THR A 235 -11.57 2.27 9.92
N TYR A 236 -11.42 2.04 11.23
CA TYR A 236 -12.43 2.40 12.23
C TYR A 236 -11.99 3.54 13.16
N VAL A 237 -11.07 4.38 12.69
CA VAL A 237 -10.61 5.56 13.45
C VAL A 237 -11.76 6.54 13.75
N ALA A 238 -12.73 6.66 12.82
CA ALA A 238 -13.88 7.54 13.00
C ALA A 238 -14.80 7.09 14.15
N PRO A 239 -15.33 5.84 14.18
CA PRO A 239 -16.10 5.33 15.32
C PRO A 239 -15.29 5.33 16.63
N PHE A 240 -13.98 5.05 16.59
CA PHE A 240 -13.14 5.16 17.77
C PHE A 240 -13.03 6.60 18.28
N ALA A 241 -12.81 7.58 17.41
CA ALA A 241 -12.77 9.00 17.76
C ALA A 241 -14.10 9.46 18.37
N ALA A 242 -15.23 9.06 17.78
CA ALA A 242 -16.56 9.35 18.31
C ALA A 242 -16.77 8.73 19.70
N HIS A 243 -16.34 7.49 19.93
CA HIS A 243 -16.42 6.79 21.21
C HIS A 243 -15.69 7.54 22.33
N VAL A 244 -14.56 8.17 22.02
CA VAL A 244 -13.78 8.97 23.00
C VAL A 244 -14.20 10.45 23.03
N GLY A 245 -15.25 10.82 22.32
CA GLY A 245 -15.81 12.18 22.31
C GLY A 245 -15.07 13.17 21.41
N TYR A 246 -14.29 12.70 20.43
CA TYR A 246 -13.52 13.53 19.52
C TYR A 246 -14.22 13.70 18.16
N ALA A 247 -14.74 14.88 17.87
CA ALA A 247 -15.56 15.13 16.67
C ALA A 247 -14.76 15.40 15.37
N ARG A 248 -13.44 15.67 15.46
CA ARG A 248 -12.64 16.13 14.31
C ARG A 248 -11.83 15.01 13.67
N THR A 249 -12.47 13.95 13.20
CA THR A 249 -11.79 12.78 12.58
C THR A 249 -10.87 13.17 11.42
N GLY A 250 -11.30 14.13 10.58
CA GLY A 250 -10.45 14.63 9.48
C GLY A 250 -9.11 15.22 9.97
N LEU A 251 -9.10 15.88 11.13
CA LEU A 251 -7.86 16.38 11.74
C LEU A 251 -6.96 15.22 12.22
N LEU A 252 -7.53 14.15 12.82
CA LEU A 252 -6.75 12.97 13.20
C LEU A 252 -6.08 12.31 11.99
N LEU A 253 -6.81 12.17 10.88
CA LEU A 253 -6.27 11.63 9.63
C LEU A 253 -5.19 12.54 9.04
N ALA A 254 -5.35 13.87 9.13
CA ALA A 254 -4.33 14.82 8.70
C ALA A 254 -3.05 14.74 9.57
N VAL A 255 -3.21 14.63 10.89
CA VAL A 255 -2.10 14.43 11.84
C VAL A 255 -1.39 13.12 11.55
N PHE A 256 -2.14 12.02 11.38
CA PHE A 256 -1.57 10.73 11.01
C PHE A 256 -0.78 10.82 9.70
N GLY A 257 -1.37 11.39 8.65
CA GLY A 257 -0.75 11.49 7.33
C GLY A 257 0.51 12.35 7.33
N THR A 258 0.51 13.51 8.00
CA THR A 258 1.70 14.35 8.11
C THR A 258 2.81 13.70 8.94
N ALA A 259 2.45 13.04 10.02
CA ALA A 259 3.38 12.28 10.85
C ALA A 259 3.97 11.07 10.11
N THR A 260 3.21 10.44 9.20
CA THR A 260 3.70 9.37 8.31
C THR A 260 4.85 9.86 7.43
N VAL A 261 4.79 11.11 6.92
CA VAL A 261 5.89 11.70 6.14
C VAL A 261 7.17 11.82 6.99
N ALA A 262 7.03 12.25 8.25
CA ALA A 262 8.16 12.30 9.17
C ALA A 262 8.75 10.90 9.44
N GLY A 263 7.90 9.88 9.60
CA GLY A 263 8.33 8.49 9.74
C GLY A 263 9.07 7.95 8.53
N ILE A 264 8.62 8.26 7.31
CA ILE A 264 9.32 7.92 6.06
C ILE A 264 10.71 8.58 6.03
N TRP A 265 10.80 9.85 6.39
CA TRP A 265 12.06 10.58 6.40
C TRP A 265 13.06 10.00 7.42
N VAL A 266 12.64 9.76 8.66
CA VAL A 266 13.46 9.11 9.70
C VAL A 266 13.95 7.74 9.24
N THR A 267 13.05 6.94 8.65
CA THR A 267 13.42 5.64 8.10
C THR A 267 14.45 5.76 6.99
N GLY A 268 14.28 6.71 6.05
CA GLY A 268 15.23 6.93 4.97
C GLY A 268 16.64 7.24 5.44
N VAL A 269 16.79 7.91 6.60
CA VAL A 269 18.11 8.19 7.20
C VAL A 269 18.72 6.97 7.89
N LEU A 270 17.89 6.10 8.50
CA LEU A 270 18.34 5.02 9.36
C LEU A 270 18.43 3.65 8.68
N ILE A 271 17.73 3.46 7.55
CA ILE A 271 17.51 2.14 6.93
C ILE A 271 18.79 1.41 6.54
N ASP A 272 19.80 2.14 6.04
CA ASP A 272 21.03 1.53 5.53
C ASP A 272 21.89 0.90 6.63
N ARG A 273 21.81 1.42 7.85
CA ARG A 273 22.65 1.00 8.99
C ARG A 273 21.89 0.25 10.07
N LEU A 274 20.62 0.61 10.31
CA LEU A 274 19.87 0.22 11.49
C LEU A 274 18.50 -0.39 11.16
N LEU A 275 18.34 -1.06 10.00
CA LEU A 275 17.04 -1.58 9.52
C LEU A 275 16.27 -2.32 10.62
N ARG A 276 16.90 -3.33 11.26
CA ARG A 276 16.25 -4.15 12.28
C ARG A 276 15.88 -3.34 13.51
N SER A 277 16.80 -2.52 14.02
CA SER A 277 16.57 -1.70 15.24
C SER A 277 15.48 -0.68 15.00
N THR A 278 15.45 -0.05 13.81
CA THR A 278 14.41 0.91 13.42
C THR A 278 13.06 0.22 13.29
N LEU A 279 13.00 -0.98 12.70
CA LEU A 279 11.75 -1.74 12.58
C LEU A 279 11.24 -2.20 13.96
N LEU A 280 12.12 -2.69 14.85
CA LEU A 280 11.75 -3.04 16.23
C LEU A 280 11.22 -1.83 16.99
N ALA A 281 11.91 -0.68 16.89
CA ALA A 281 11.48 0.56 17.53
C ALA A 281 10.11 1.04 17.00
N ALA A 282 9.90 0.99 15.68
CA ALA A 282 8.63 1.35 15.06
C ALA A 282 7.47 0.44 15.52
N LEU A 283 7.71 -0.89 15.57
CA LEU A 283 6.69 -1.85 16.03
C LEU A 283 6.42 -1.75 17.53
N ALA A 284 7.45 -1.53 18.35
CA ALA A 284 7.29 -1.29 19.79
C ALA A 284 6.53 0.02 20.04
N LEU A 285 6.85 1.09 19.30
CA LEU A 285 6.12 2.36 19.36
C LEU A 285 4.66 2.16 18.96
N PHE A 286 4.38 1.42 17.88
CA PHE A 286 3.01 1.13 17.45
C PHE A 286 2.23 0.36 18.52
N ALA A 287 2.82 -0.70 19.10
CA ALA A 287 2.19 -1.44 20.20
C ALA A 287 1.95 -0.55 21.42
N GLY A 288 2.92 0.30 21.80
CA GLY A 288 2.79 1.26 22.90
C GLY A 288 1.68 2.28 22.67
N VAL A 289 1.55 2.78 21.43
CA VAL A 289 0.45 3.68 21.03
C VAL A 289 -0.90 2.98 21.17
N LEU A 290 -1.03 1.72 20.73
CA LEU A 290 -2.28 0.97 20.88
C LEU A 290 -2.65 0.77 22.36
N CYS A 291 -1.68 0.48 23.23
CA CYS A 291 -1.91 0.43 24.67
C CYS A 291 -2.37 1.80 25.22
N ALA A 292 -1.72 2.89 24.82
CA ALA A 292 -2.07 4.23 25.26
C ALA A 292 -3.49 4.63 24.81
N LEU A 293 -3.88 4.30 23.58
CA LEU A 293 -5.22 4.52 23.05
C LEU A 293 -6.27 3.66 23.80
N GLY A 294 -5.95 2.42 24.13
CA GLY A 294 -6.83 1.54 24.89
C GLY A 294 -7.05 1.96 26.35
N LEU A 295 -6.05 2.57 26.97
CA LEU A 295 -6.08 2.95 28.39
C LEU A 295 -6.57 4.38 28.65
N GLY A 296 -6.31 5.33 27.75
CA GLY A 296 -6.45 6.75 28.10
C GLY A 296 -6.85 7.72 27.00
N ALA A 297 -7.43 7.24 25.90
CA ALA A 297 -7.76 8.09 24.72
C ALA A 297 -8.79 9.22 24.97
N ARG A 298 -9.43 9.29 26.14
CA ARG A 298 -10.41 10.36 26.48
C ARG A 298 -9.78 11.75 26.60
N ALA A 299 -8.47 11.83 26.87
CA ALA A 299 -7.75 13.10 26.83
C ALA A 299 -7.39 13.43 25.38
N HIS A 300 -8.05 14.44 24.78
CA HIS A 300 -7.85 14.82 23.38
C HIS A 300 -6.38 15.10 23.00
N PRO A 301 -5.54 15.77 23.81
CA PRO A 301 -4.13 15.92 23.50
C PRO A 301 -3.38 14.58 23.41
N LEU A 302 -3.71 13.63 24.31
CA LEU A 302 -3.13 12.28 24.27
C LEU A 302 -3.56 11.53 23.02
N LEU A 303 -4.83 11.61 22.62
CA LEU A 303 -5.34 11.01 21.40
C LEU A 303 -4.58 11.53 20.17
N VAL A 304 -4.46 12.86 20.02
CA VAL A 304 -3.77 13.49 18.90
C VAL A 304 -2.28 13.12 18.88
N GLY A 305 -1.61 13.15 20.04
CA GLY A 305 -0.21 12.76 20.18
C GLY A 305 0.01 11.27 19.86
N ALA A 306 -0.86 10.39 20.33
CA ALA A 306 -0.81 8.97 20.04
C ALA A 306 -1.00 8.69 18.54
N VAL A 307 -1.94 9.37 17.88
CA VAL A 307 -2.16 9.26 16.43
C VAL A 307 -0.95 9.78 15.64
N ALA A 308 -0.31 10.85 16.08
CA ALA A 308 0.93 11.34 15.49
C ALA A 308 2.06 10.31 15.61
N LEU A 309 2.27 9.74 16.80
CA LEU A 309 3.27 8.69 17.02
C LEU A 309 2.96 7.42 16.21
N TRP A 310 1.68 7.07 16.05
CA TRP A 310 1.26 6.00 15.17
C TRP A 310 1.63 6.27 13.70
N GLY A 311 1.40 7.50 13.21
CA GLY A 311 1.82 7.91 11.88
C GLY A 311 3.32 7.76 11.67
N VAL A 312 4.14 8.23 12.62
CA VAL A 312 5.61 8.06 12.58
C VAL A 312 5.99 6.58 12.54
N ALA A 313 5.42 5.76 13.42
CA ALA A 313 5.71 4.33 13.50
C ALA A 313 5.37 3.58 12.22
N PHE A 314 4.20 3.88 11.63
CA PHE A 314 3.73 3.20 10.43
C PHE A 314 4.42 3.70 9.16
N GLY A 315 4.79 4.99 9.07
CA GLY A 315 5.27 5.60 7.83
C GLY A 315 6.49 4.92 7.22
N GLY A 316 7.43 4.47 8.04
CA GLY A 316 8.63 3.78 7.57
C GLY A 316 8.51 2.26 7.50
N ALA A 317 7.55 1.66 8.20
CA ALA A 317 7.45 0.21 8.34
C ALA A 317 7.34 -0.54 6.99
N PRO A 318 6.52 -0.13 6.01
CA PRO A 318 6.46 -0.79 4.71
C PRO A 318 7.81 -0.81 3.98
N THR A 319 8.55 0.29 4.02
CA THR A 319 9.87 0.40 3.38
C THR A 319 10.90 -0.51 4.05
N LEU A 320 10.93 -0.53 5.37
CA LEU A 320 11.83 -1.42 6.14
C LEU A 320 11.54 -2.90 5.85
N ILE A 321 10.26 -3.29 5.83
CA ILE A 321 9.85 -4.66 5.57
C ILE A 321 10.15 -5.05 4.12
N GLN A 322 9.89 -4.16 3.15
CA GLN A 322 10.20 -4.41 1.75
C GLN A 322 11.69 -4.54 1.51
N THR A 323 12.52 -3.73 2.17
CA THR A 323 13.97 -3.83 2.07
C THR A 323 14.46 -5.15 2.65
N ALA A 324 13.95 -5.57 3.82
CA ALA A 324 14.27 -6.89 4.38
C ALA A 324 13.85 -8.05 3.45
N LEU A 325 12.75 -7.89 2.72
CA LEU A 325 12.29 -8.87 1.74
C LEU A 325 13.27 -9.00 0.57
N VAL A 326 13.71 -7.88 0.01
CA VAL A 326 14.68 -7.84 -1.11
C VAL A 326 16.01 -8.42 -0.66
N ASP A 327 16.47 -8.09 0.54
CA ASP A 327 17.69 -8.67 1.12
C ASP A 327 17.59 -10.20 1.27
N ALA A 328 16.44 -10.71 1.73
CA ALA A 328 16.23 -12.15 1.92
C ALA A 328 16.01 -12.91 0.60
N SER A 329 15.45 -12.29 -0.43
CA SER A 329 15.20 -12.91 -1.72
C SER A 329 16.41 -12.90 -2.65
N GLY A 330 17.30 -11.92 -2.47
CA GLY A 330 18.34 -11.58 -3.44
C GLY A 330 17.80 -10.83 -4.66
N GLN A 331 18.68 -10.10 -5.37
CA GLN A 331 18.31 -9.22 -6.48
C GLN A 331 17.60 -9.97 -7.63
N ALA A 332 18.01 -11.21 -7.92
CA ALA A 332 17.44 -11.98 -9.02
C ALA A 332 15.96 -12.37 -8.83
N GLU A 333 15.50 -12.50 -7.59
CA GLU A 333 14.13 -12.91 -7.26
C GLU A 333 13.31 -11.79 -6.60
N ALA A 334 13.87 -10.58 -6.50
CA ALA A 334 13.25 -9.43 -5.81
C ALA A 334 11.86 -9.07 -6.36
N ASP A 335 11.67 -9.12 -7.69
CA ASP A 335 10.37 -8.82 -8.31
C ASP A 335 9.29 -9.83 -7.91
N VAL A 336 9.65 -11.11 -7.86
CA VAL A 336 8.74 -12.19 -7.45
C VAL A 336 8.40 -12.07 -5.95
N ALA A 337 9.40 -11.79 -5.12
CA ALA A 337 9.22 -11.59 -3.69
C ALA A 337 8.32 -10.38 -3.40
N THR A 338 8.52 -9.26 -4.11
CA THR A 338 7.68 -8.05 -4.00
C THR A 338 6.24 -8.33 -4.44
N SER A 339 6.03 -9.14 -5.48
CA SER A 339 4.69 -9.57 -5.90
C SER A 339 3.98 -10.38 -4.81
N LEU A 340 4.70 -11.31 -4.15
CA LEU A 340 4.19 -12.05 -2.99
C LEU A 340 3.85 -11.12 -1.82
N GLN A 341 4.72 -10.15 -1.52
CA GLN A 341 4.48 -9.17 -0.46
C GLN A 341 3.24 -8.34 -0.74
N THR A 342 3.04 -7.87 -1.96
CA THR A 342 1.84 -7.11 -2.36
C THR A 342 0.57 -7.93 -2.14
N THR A 343 0.62 -9.23 -2.46
CA THR A 343 -0.50 -10.15 -2.20
C THR A 343 -0.81 -10.25 -0.70
N VAL A 344 0.23 -10.47 0.13
CA VAL A 344 0.07 -10.55 1.59
C VAL A 344 -0.35 -9.20 2.19
N TYR A 345 0.11 -8.08 1.63
CA TYR A 345 -0.27 -6.73 2.00
C TYR A 345 -1.80 -6.54 1.89
N ASN A 346 -2.37 -6.88 0.73
CA ASN A 346 -3.82 -6.80 0.51
C ASN A 346 -4.59 -7.78 1.41
N ALA A 347 -4.05 -8.99 1.65
CA ALA A 347 -4.63 -9.93 2.62
C ALA A 347 -4.67 -9.34 4.04
N GLY A 348 -3.60 -8.64 4.46
CA GLY A 348 -3.53 -7.95 5.75
C GLY A 348 -4.57 -6.82 5.87
N ILE A 349 -4.73 -6.01 4.81
CA ILE A 349 -5.77 -4.96 4.77
C ILE A 349 -7.17 -5.58 4.87
N ALA A 350 -7.46 -6.60 4.07
CA ALA A 350 -8.77 -7.27 4.07
C ALA A 350 -9.07 -7.89 5.44
N ALA A 351 -8.12 -8.64 6.00
CA ALA A 351 -8.27 -9.29 7.30
C ALA A 351 -8.41 -8.26 8.44
N GLY A 352 -7.62 -7.19 8.41
CA GLY A 352 -7.67 -6.14 9.43
C GLY A 352 -8.99 -5.36 9.42
N SER A 353 -9.46 -4.94 8.23
CA SER A 353 -10.76 -4.26 8.11
C SER A 353 -11.91 -5.17 8.50
N LEU A 354 -11.87 -6.45 8.14
CA LEU A 354 -12.88 -7.43 8.55
C LEU A 354 -12.88 -7.64 10.08
N THR A 355 -11.70 -7.90 10.64
CA THR A 355 -11.53 -8.14 12.09
C THR A 355 -11.96 -6.93 12.90
N GLY A 356 -11.58 -5.72 12.46
CA GLY A 356 -11.99 -4.48 13.11
C GLY A 356 -13.51 -4.25 13.06
N GLY A 357 -14.17 -4.60 11.94
CA GLY A 357 -15.63 -4.49 11.83
C GLY A 357 -16.36 -5.47 12.75
N VAL A 358 -15.91 -6.71 12.82
CA VAL A 358 -16.46 -7.72 13.74
C VAL A 358 -16.23 -7.29 15.20
N ALA A 359 -15.06 -6.73 15.53
CA ALA A 359 -14.78 -6.22 16.87
C ALA A 359 -15.66 -5.00 17.20
N LEU A 360 -15.87 -4.10 16.26
CA LEU A 360 -16.74 -2.94 16.43
C LEU A 360 -18.18 -3.36 16.72
N ASP A 361 -18.73 -4.31 15.96
CA ASP A 361 -20.11 -4.78 16.13
C ASP A 361 -20.30 -5.60 17.41
N GLY A 362 -19.34 -6.46 17.77
CA GLY A 362 -19.46 -7.38 18.89
C GLY A 362 -19.00 -6.81 20.25
N LEU A 363 -17.95 -6.00 20.24
CA LEU A 363 -17.24 -5.53 21.45
C LEU A 363 -17.29 -4.00 21.59
N GLY A 364 -17.70 -3.28 20.54
CA GLY A 364 -17.71 -1.81 20.50
C GLY A 364 -16.36 -1.18 20.17
N ALA A 365 -16.39 0.13 19.90
CA ALA A 365 -15.23 0.87 19.42
C ALA A 365 -14.06 0.91 20.42
N GLY A 366 -14.32 0.83 21.72
CA GLY A 366 -13.27 0.77 22.75
C GLY A 366 -12.39 -0.47 22.70
N ALA A 367 -12.83 -1.56 22.02
CA ALA A 367 -12.05 -2.78 21.86
C ALA A 367 -11.05 -2.71 20.70
N LEU A 368 -11.18 -1.76 19.77
CA LEU A 368 -10.35 -1.67 18.57
C LEU A 368 -8.84 -1.60 18.86
N PRO A 369 -8.33 -0.77 19.80
CA PRO A 369 -6.91 -0.75 20.12
C PRO A 369 -6.40 -2.11 20.62
N TRP A 370 -7.17 -2.80 21.44
CA TRP A 370 -6.82 -4.12 21.99
C TRP A 370 -6.83 -5.21 20.91
N THR A 371 -7.80 -5.15 20.00
CA THR A 371 -7.87 -6.05 18.84
C THR A 371 -6.66 -5.86 17.91
N ALA A 372 -6.21 -4.62 17.72
CA ALA A 372 -5.04 -4.29 16.90
C ALA A 372 -3.71 -4.67 17.59
N LEU A 373 -3.67 -4.66 18.93
CA LEU A 373 -2.46 -4.93 19.71
C LEU A 373 -1.93 -6.35 19.51
N GLY A 374 -2.80 -7.36 19.45
CA GLY A 374 -2.39 -8.75 19.25
C GLY A 374 -1.51 -8.93 18.01
N PRO A 375 -1.98 -8.57 16.82
CA PRO A 375 -1.17 -8.58 15.60
C PRO A 375 0.11 -7.72 15.69
N ALA A 376 0.05 -6.53 16.29
CA ALA A 376 1.24 -5.68 16.46
C ALA A 376 2.33 -6.37 17.29
N VAL A 377 1.95 -7.04 18.38
CA VAL A 377 2.87 -7.81 19.22
C VAL A 377 3.41 -9.04 18.47
N LEU A 378 2.59 -9.72 17.67
CA LEU A 378 3.05 -10.85 16.84
C LEU A 378 4.07 -10.38 15.78
N ALA A 379 3.85 -9.22 15.17
CA ALA A 379 4.82 -8.62 14.25
C ALA A 379 6.16 -8.33 14.97
N LEU A 380 6.09 -7.67 16.13
CA LEU A 380 7.26 -7.35 16.96
C LEU A 380 8.02 -8.62 17.36
N ALA A 381 7.32 -9.63 17.86
CA ALA A 381 7.90 -10.92 18.24
C ALA A 381 8.56 -11.63 17.04
N THR A 382 7.92 -11.58 15.86
CA THR A 382 8.48 -12.19 14.65
C THR A 382 9.78 -11.51 14.22
N VAL A 383 9.87 -10.17 14.28
CA VAL A 383 11.11 -9.43 13.99
C VAL A 383 12.19 -9.72 15.04
N ALA A 384 11.80 -9.79 16.32
CA ALA A 384 12.71 -10.11 17.41
C ALA A 384 13.33 -11.52 17.26
N ALA A 385 12.49 -12.52 16.93
CA ALA A 385 12.92 -13.90 16.72
C ALA A 385 13.68 -14.10 15.39
N GLY A 386 13.34 -13.32 14.35
CA GLY A 386 13.85 -13.47 12.97
C GLY A 386 15.29 -12.96 12.74
N HIS A 387 16.13 -12.88 13.78
CA HIS A 387 17.46 -12.25 13.72
C HIS A 387 18.48 -12.97 12.84
N ARG A 388 18.30 -14.25 12.55
CA ARG A 388 19.28 -15.06 11.80
C ARG A 388 19.15 -14.94 10.29
N TYR A 389 17.93 -14.92 9.74
CA TYR A 389 17.70 -15.06 8.30
C TYR A 389 16.85 -13.93 7.69
N ALA A 390 15.92 -13.35 8.47
CA ALA A 390 14.97 -12.37 7.95
C ALA A 390 15.37 -10.92 8.26
N PHE A 391 15.93 -10.70 9.46
CA PHE A 391 16.24 -9.37 9.97
C PHE A 391 17.62 -9.39 10.68
N PRO A 392 18.74 -9.50 9.96
CA PRO A 392 20.08 -9.55 10.57
C PRO A 392 20.41 -8.25 11.31
N ALA A 393 21.18 -8.36 12.40
CA ALA A 393 21.53 -7.23 13.25
C ALA A 393 22.48 -6.23 12.58
N LEU A 394 23.37 -6.72 11.70
CA LEU A 394 24.31 -5.92 10.91
C LEU A 394 24.12 -6.24 9.43
N ARG A 395 23.90 -5.23 8.62
CA ARG A 395 24.05 -5.34 7.17
C ARG A 395 25.52 -5.27 6.85
N HIS A 396 26.09 -6.35 6.26
CA HIS A 396 27.38 -6.26 5.61
C HIS A 396 27.19 -5.66 4.22
N PRO A 397 27.65 -4.43 3.95
CA PRO A 397 27.66 -3.90 2.59
C PRO A 397 28.64 -4.75 1.78
N GLY A 398 28.18 -5.63 0.89
CA GLY A 398 29.02 -6.44 0.02
C GLY A 398 28.87 -7.98 0.13
N ALA A 399 28.04 -8.50 1.00
CA ALA A 399 27.86 -9.96 1.14
C ALA A 399 27.31 -10.70 -0.12
N PRO A 400 26.54 -10.10 -1.04
CA PRO A 400 26.07 -10.80 -2.25
C PRO A 400 27.17 -11.03 -3.28
N GLU A 401 28.13 -10.12 -3.40
CA GLU A 401 29.22 -10.27 -4.40
C GLU A 401 30.31 -11.26 -3.97
N ALA A 402 30.60 -11.32 -2.67
CA ALA A 402 31.58 -12.24 -2.13
C ALA A 402 31.11 -13.72 -2.22
N ASN A 403 29.82 -13.99 -2.00
CA ASN A 403 29.27 -15.34 -2.14
C ASN A 403 29.13 -15.76 -3.62
N ALA A 404 28.72 -14.86 -4.51
CA ALA A 404 28.66 -15.15 -5.94
C ALA A 404 30.06 -15.39 -6.54
N GLN A 405 31.07 -14.66 -6.08
CA GLN A 405 32.46 -14.89 -6.47
C GLN A 405 33.02 -16.19 -5.88
N ALA A 406 32.65 -16.55 -4.66
CA ALA A 406 33.08 -17.83 -4.07
C ALA A 406 32.39 -19.03 -4.74
N GLU A 407 31.13 -18.94 -5.10
CA GLU A 407 30.42 -19.96 -5.89
C GLU A 407 30.99 -20.07 -7.31
N ALA A 408 31.26 -18.96 -7.99
CA ALA A 408 31.88 -18.97 -9.33
C ALA A 408 33.31 -19.53 -9.32
N VAL A 409 34.08 -19.33 -8.23
CA VAL A 409 35.41 -19.91 -8.07
C VAL A 409 35.34 -21.42 -7.80
N LEU A 410 34.33 -21.87 -7.03
CA LEU A 410 34.11 -23.30 -6.77
C LEU A 410 33.61 -24.05 -8.02
N GLU A 411 32.74 -23.43 -8.82
CA GLU A 411 32.28 -23.98 -10.08
C GLU A 411 33.41 -24.02 -11.17
N ALA A 412 34.34 -23.07 -11.12
CA ALA A 412 35.49 -23.06 -12.04
C ALA A 412 36.61 -24.06 -11.65
N GLN A 413 36.55 -24.65 -10.44
CA GLN A 413 37.49 -25.64 -9.95
C GLN A 413 36.94 -27.09 -9.98
N ALA A 414 35.69 -27.27 -10.34
CA ALA A 414 35.02 -28.57 -10.53
C ALA A 414 34.93 -28.93 -12.01
#